data_6d7e7fee1e57071d8282071fd4b88947
#
_entry.id   6d7e7fee1e57071d8282071fd4b88947
#
_cell.length_a   1.000
_cell.length_b   1.000
_cell.length_c   1.000
_cell.angle_alpha   90.00
_cell.angle_beta   90.00
_cell.angle_gamma   90.00
#
_symmetry.space_group_name_H-M   'P 1'
#
loop_
_entity.id
_entity.type
_entity.pdbx_description
1 polymer ?
#
loop_
_entity_poly.entity_id
_entity_poly.type
_entity_poly.pdbx_seq_one_letter_code
_entity_poly.pdbx_strand_id
1 'polypeptide(L)'
;ACNKKDCWVSGIMIDLNGFKQINDNYGHAEGDLALCIVADLLRKSFSEYGVVTRYAGDEFVIMLNTTDDQLIQKIIKSAKKNFVTENEKNDKPYQLSASMGYAITNLSNETIDDFMNRIDEQMYQDKMKYYEHNDRRKSK
;
A
#
# COMPACT_ATOMS: atom_id res chain seq x y z
N ALA A 1 8.39 -21.65 11.27
CA ALA A 1 7.22 -22.51 11.18
C ALA A 1 6.17 -22.12 12.20
N CYS A 2 4.92 -22.08 11.80
CA CYS A 2 3.81 -21.75 12.68
C CYS A 2 3.50 -22.91 13.62
N ASN A 3 3.48 -22.59 14.90
CA ASN A 3 2.93 -23.50 15.90
C ASN A 3 1.41 -23.39 15.83
N LYS A 4 0.69 -24.51 15.93
CA LYS A 4 -0.79 -24.52 15.88
C LYS A 4 -1.45 -23.62 16.90
N LYS A 5 -0.78 -23.29 18.01
CA LYS A 5 -1.31 -22.44 19.08
C LYS A 5 -1.05 -20.96 18.87
N ASP A 6 0.01 -20.60 18.15
CA ASP A 6 0.45 -19.21 17.99
C ASP A 6 1.06 -19.01 16.63
N CYS A 7 0.22 -18.77 15.65
CA CYS A 7 0.70 -18.39 14.32
C CYS A 7 0.29 -16.95 14.02
N TRP A 8 1.01 -16.02 14.62
CA TRP A 8 0.78 -14.60 14.41
C TRP A 8 1.42 -14.16 13.11
N VAL A 9 0.63 -13.53 12.26
CA VAL A 9 1.09 -12.97 11.00
C VAL A 9 0.53 -11.57 10.83
N SER A 10 1.18 -10.79 9.98
CA SER A 10 0.70 -9.46 9.62
C SER A 10 1.03 -9.20 8.16
N GLY A 11 0.23 -8.34 7.54
CA GLY A 11 0.42 -7.98 6.15
C GLY A 11 -0.14 -6.62 5.84
N ILE A 12 0.36 -6.04 4.75
CA ILE A 12 -0.11 -4.77 4.22
C ILE A 12 -0.53 -5.00 2.78
N MET A 13 -1.67 -4.45 2.38
CA MET A 13 -2.09 -4.40 0.99
C MET A 13 -2.03 -2.95 0.53
N ILE A 14 -1.47 -2.72 -0.64
CA ILE A 14 -1.19 -1.38 -1.17
C ILE A 14 -1.71 -1.30 -2.59
N ASP A 15 -2.41 -0.22 -2.90
CA ASP A 15 -2.94 0.05 -4.23
C ASP A 15 -2.57 1.48 -4.63
N LEU A 16 -2.03 1.63 -5.83
CA LEU A 16 -1.65 2.94 -6.37
C LEU A 16 -2.91 3.72 -6.74
N ASN A 17 -3.08 4.90 -6.15
CA ASN A 17 -4.24 5.75 -6.41
C ASN A 17 -4.10 6.43 -7.77
N GLY A 18 -5.20 6.44 -8.53
CA GLY A 18 -5.26 7.14 -9.81
C GLY A 18 -4.42 6.52 -10.92
N PHE A 19 -4.07 5.24 -10.81
CA PHE A 19 -3.25 4.57 -11.82
C PHE A 19 -3.92 4.57 -13.20
N LYS A 20 -5.23 4.33 -13.22
CA LYS A 20 -5.98 4.35 -14.49
C LYS A 20 -5.86 5.73 -15.17
N GLN A 21 -5.98 6.80 -14.39
CA GLN A 21 -5.87 8.15 -14.89
C GLN A 21 -4.47 8.45 -15.44
N ILE A 22 -3.43 7.89 -14.81
CA ILE A 22 -2.06 8.05 -15.33
C ILE A 22 -1.96 7.40 -16.70
N ASN A 23 -2.46 6.17 -16.85
CA ASN A 23 -2.46 5.46 -18.13
C ASN A 23 -3.28 6.21 -19.18
N ASP A 24 -4.49 6.65 -18.83
CA ASP A 24 -5.41 7.30 -19.74
C ASP A 24 -4.88 8.67 -20.21
N ASN A 25 -4.25 9.42 -19.32
CA ASN A 25 -3.79 10.79 -19.62
C ASN A 25 -2.37 10.85 -20.18
N TYR A 26 -1.51 9.91 -19.84
CA TYR A 26 -0.07 9.96 -20.17
C TYR A 26 0.45 8.73 -20.89
N GLY A 27 -0.38 7.70 -21.04
CA GLY A 27 -0.03 6.47 -21.78
C GLY A 27 0.53 5.37 -20.86
N HIS A 28 0.52 4.14 -21.38
CA HIS A 28 0.92 2.95 -20.63
C HIS A 28 2.40 2.95 -20.28
N ALA A 29 3.26 3.54 -21.12
CA ALA A 29 4.69 3.66 -20.82
C ALA A 29 4.91 4.49 -19.55
N GLU A 30 4.17 5.56 -19.40
CA GLU A 30 4.25 6.41 -18.19
C GLU A 30 3.66 5.69 -16.98
N GLY A 31 2.57 4.92 -17.17
CA GLY A 31 2.02 4.08 -16.12
C GLY A 31 3.01 3.04 -15.62
N ASP A 32 3.74 2.41 -16.54
CA ASP A 32 4.78 1.42 -16.19
C ASP A 32 5.92 2.08 -15.41
N LEU A 33 6.32 3.29 -15.82
CA LEU A 33 7.33 4.06 -15.08
C LEU A 33 6.85 4.38 -13.66
N ALA A 34 5.59 4.81 -13.53
CA ALA A 34 5.00 5.09 -12.22
C ALA A 34 5.04 3.84 -11.32
N LEU A 35 4.70 2.67 -11.87
CA LEU A 35 4.75 1.42 -11.11
C LEU A 35 6.17 1.08 -10.67
N CYS A 36 7.17 1.31 -11.53
CA CYS A 36 8.57 1.07 -11.16
C CYS A 36 9.02 1.98 -10.02
N ILE A 37 8.64 3.25 -10.07
CA ILE A 37 8.96 4.21 -9.01
C ILE A 37 8.29 3.81 -7.71
N VAL A 38 7.02 3.44 -7.77
CA VAL A 38 6.27 2.99 -6.58
C VAL A 38 6.90 1.73 -5.99
N ALA A 39 7.27 0.76 -6.83
CA ALA A 39 7.93 -0.45 -6.35
C ALA A 39 9.23 -0.13 -5.60
N ASP A 40 10.04 0.80 -6.13
CA ASP A 40 11.27 1.23 -5.47
C ASP A 40 10.99 1.94 -4.15
N LEU A 41 9.97 2.82 -4.11
CA LEU A 41 9.56 3.49 -2.87
C LEU A 41 9.13 2.48 -1.80
N LEU A 42 8.36 1.48 -2.21
CA LEU A 42 7.88 0.45 -1.29
C LEU A 42 9.02 -0.42 -0.77
N ARG A 43 9.98 -0.78 -1.63
CA ARG A 43 11.14 -1.55 -1.20
C ARG A 43 11.97 -0.77 -0.21
N LYS A 44 12.23 0.51 -0.46
CA LYS A 44 12.96 1.38 0.46
C LYS A 44 12.25 1.50 1.80
N SER A 45 10.93 1.58 1.78
CA SER A 45 10.13 1.77 3.00
C SER A 45 9.98 0.51 3.83
N PHE A 46 9.87 -0.66 3.18
CA PHE A 46 9.42 -1.88 3.83
C PHE A 46 10.42 -3.05 3.82
N SER A 47 11.51 -3.01 3.04
CA SER A 47 12.41 -4.17 2.89
C SER A 47 13.01 -4.66 4.20
N GLU A 48 13.19 -3.76 5.16
CA GLU A 48 13.68 -4.08 6.50
C GLU A 48 12.65 -4.89 7.31
N TYR A 49 11.38 -4.76 6.97
CA TYR A 49 10.25 -5.29 7.75
C TYR A 49 9.47 -6.38 7.06
N GLY A 50 9.79 -6.68 5.81
CA GLY A 50 9.08 -7.73 5.09
C GLY A 50 9.45 -7.80 3.62
N VAL A 51 8.74 -8.68 2.91
CA VAL A 51 8.94 -8.89 1.47
C VAL A 51 7.84 -8.18 0.70
N VAL A 52 8.25 -7.32 -0.23
CA VAL A 52 7.33 -6.58 -1.10
C VAL A 52 7.08 -7.42 -2.34
N THR A 53 5.81 -7.73 -2.60
CA THR A 53 5.40 -8.52 -3.76
C THR A 53 4.37 -7.75 -4.55
N ARG A 54 4.54 -7.67 -5.87
CA ARG A 54 3.50 -7.14 -6.74
C ARG A 54 2.45 -8.24 -6.92
N TYR A 55 1.23 -7.97 -6.47
CA TYR A 55 0.16 -8.95 -6.46
C TYR A 55 -0.56 -9.01 -7.81
N ALA A 56 -0.98 -7.86 -8.31
CA ALA A 56 -1.66 -7.75 -9.60
C ALA A 56 -1.68 -6.28 -10.02
N GLY A 57 -1.49 -6.01 -11.33
CA GLY A 57 -1.62 -4.66 -11.88
C GLY A 57 -0.90 -3.59 -11.06
N ASP A 58 -1.67 -2.78 -10.36
CA ASP A 58 -1.22 -1.68 -9.51
C ASP A 58 -1.31 -2.01 -8.01
N GLU A 59 -1.42 -3.29 -7.66
CA GLU A 59 -1.55 -3.76 -6.27
C GLU A 59 -0.27 -4.46 -5.80
N PHE A 60 0.10 -4.18 -4.55
CA PHE A 60 1.24 -4.78 -3.87
C PHE A 60 0.81 -5.36 -2.54
N VAL A 61 1.45 -6.45 -2.14
CA VAL A 61 1.24 -7.09 -0.84
C VAL A 61 2.58 -7.22 -0.15
N ILE A 62 2.61 -6.91 1.14
CA ILE A 62 3.80 -7.04 1.96
C ILE A 62 3.47 -7.97 3.12
N MET A 63 4.20 -9.08 3.21
CA MET A 63 4.15 -9.93 4.41
C MET A 63 5.21 -9.42 5.37
N LEU A 64 4.77 -9.00 6.55
CA LEU A 64 5.63 -8.37 7.53
C LEU A 64 6.29 -9.38 8.46
N ASN A 65 7.43 -9.01 9.02
CA ASN A 65 8.17 -9.80 10.01
C ASN A 65 7.91 -9.33 11.44
N THR A 66 6.95 -8.45 11.64
CA THR A 66 6.56 -7.93 12.95
C THR A 66 5.05 -7.96 13.10
N THR A 67 4.58 -8.15 14.33
CA THR A 67 3.16 -8.04 14.68
C THR A 67 2.93 -6.91 15.69
N ASP A 68 3.87 -6.00 15.80
CA ASP A 68 3.75 -4.81 16.62
C ASP A 68 2.90 -3.76 15.89
N ASP A 69 1.67 -3.59 16.33
CA ASP A 69 0.70 -2.69 15.69
C ASP A 69 1.22 -1.24 15.58
N GLN A 70 1.83 -0.74 16.64
CA GLN A 70 2.34 0.64 16.64
C GLN A 70 3.50 0.80 15.67
N LEU A 71 4.37 -0.20 15.58
CA LEU A 71 5.48 -0.19 14.62
C LEU A 71 4.95 -0.22 13.20
N ILE A 72 3.95 -1.06 12.92
CA ILE A 72 3.35 -1.13 11.58
C ILE A 72 2.75 0.22 11.18
N GLN A 73 2.05 0.89 12.08
CA GLN A 73 1.51 2.22 11.82
C GLN A 73 2.62 3.24 11.51
N LYS A 74 3.73 3.18 12.22
CA LYS A 74 4.89 4.06 11.96
C LYS A 74 5.51 3.79 10.60
N ILE A 75 5.66 2.53 10.23
CA ILE A 75 6.23 2.14 8.94
C ILE A 75 5.35 2.65 7.80
N ILE A 76 4.03 2.49 7.92
CA ILE A 76 3.07 2.95 6.92
C ILE A 76 3.13 4.48 6.80
N LYS A 77 3.16 5.18 7.91
CA LYS A 77 3.24 6.64 7.91
C LYS A 77 4.53 7.13 7.24
N SER A 78 5.64 6.46 7.53
CA SER A 78 6.93 6.76 6.92
C SER A 78 6.89 6.49 5.41
N ALA A 79 6.28 5.40 4.99
CA ALA A 79 6.12 5.07 3.57
C ALA A 79 5.32 6.14 2.83
N LYS A 80 4.20 6.58 3.41
CA LYS A 80 3.39 7.65 2.83
C LYS A 80 4.16 8.95 2.71
N LYS A 81 5.00 9.26 3.69
CA LYS A 81 5.88 10.43 3.65
C LYS A 81 6.90 10.32 2.52
N ASN A 82 7.41 9.13 2.25
CA ASN A 82 8.34 8.91 1.13
C ASN A 82 7.68 9.20 -0.22
N PHE A 83 6.38 8.92 -0.36
CA PHE A 83 5.63 9.30 -1.56
C PHE A 83 5.54 10.82 -1.70
N VAL A 84 5.29 11.53 -0.61
CA VAL A 84 5.27 13.00 -0.60
C VAL A 84 6.61 13.56 -1.03
N THR A 85 7.69 13.02 -0.49
CA THR A 85 9.07 13.45 -0.84
C THR A 85 9.37 13.21 -2.31
N GLU A 86 8.94 12.07 -2.86
CA GLU A 86 9.10 11.78 -4.28
C GLU A 86 8.36 12.80 -5.14
N ASN A 87 7.13 13.14 -4.74
CA ASN A 87 6.31 14.13 -5.45
C ASN A 87 6.93 15.53 -5.42
N GLU A 88 7.67 15.86 -4.38
CA GLU A 88 8.32 17.16 -4.24
C GLU A 88 9.43 17.40 -5.27
N LYS A 89 9.92 16.35 -5.92
CA LYS A 89 10.88 16.48 -7.03
C LYS A 89 10.25 17.22 -8.21
N ASN A 90 8.92 17.15 -8.32
CA ASN A 90 8.13 17.86 -9.33
C ASN A 90 8.61 17.59 -10.78
N ASP A 91 9.03 16.36 -11.04
CA ASP A 91 9.56 15.94 -12.34
C ASP A 91 8.55 15.14 -13.17
N LYS A 92 7.31 15.05 -12.69
CA LYS A 92 6.22 14.32 -13.35
C LYS A 92 4.96 15.18 -13.39
N PRO A 93 4.12 15.02 -14.42
CA PRO A 93 2.86 15.79 -14.52
C PRO A 93 1.74 15.26 -13.62
N TYR A 94 2.02 14.30 -12.76
CA TYR A 94 1.06 13.71 -11.82
C TYR A 94 1.71 13.48 -10.46
N GLN A 95 0.87 13.32 -9.44
CA GLN A 95 1.31 12.98 -8.09
C GLN A 95 1.17 11.49 -7.86
N LEU A 96 2.16 10.88 -7.21
CA LEU A 96 2.10 9.49 -6.80
C LEU A 96 1.48 9.39 -5.42
N SER A 97 0.52 8.50 -5.27
CA SER A 97 -0.18 8.26 -4.00
C SER A 97 -0.61 6.81 -3.95
N ALA A 98 -0.59 6.22 -2.77
CA ALA A 98 -1.02 4.84 -2.58
C ALA A 98 -1.89 4.72 -1.34
N SER A 99 -2.92 3.89 -1.45
CA SER A 99 -3.77 3.52 -0.33
C SER A 99 -3.23 2.25 0.30
N MET A 100 -3.18 2.21 1.63
CA MET A 100 -2.56 1.13 2.38
C MET A 100 -3.48 0.65 3.50
N GLY A 101 -3.68 -0.66 3.58
CA GLY A 101 -4.40 -1.27 4.68
C GLY A 101 -3.56 -2.39 5.27
N TYR A 102 -3.70 -2.63 6.56
CA TYR A 102 -2.97 -3.69 7.23
C TYR A 102 -3.85 -4.43 8.23
N ALA A 103 -3.44 -5.64 8.57
CA ALA A 103 -4.06 -6.38 9.66
C ALA A 103 -3.03 -7.31 10.30
N ILE A 104 -3.31 -7.65 11.54
CA ILE A 104 -2.55 -8.60 12.34
C ILE A 104 -3.52 -9.69 12.75
N THR A 105 -3.13 -10.94 12.62
CA THR A 105 -3.98 -12.05 13.01
C THR A 105 -3.20 -13.22 13.58
N ASN A 106 -3.90 -14.03 14.35
CA ASN A 106 -3.45 -15.37 14.73
C ASN A 106 -4.21 -16.36 13.84
N LEU A 107 -3.50 -17.05 12.94
CA LEU A 107 -4.10 -18.01 12.01
C LEU A 107 -4.72 -19.23 12.68
N SER A 108 -4.52 -19.39 14.01
CA SER A 108 -5.26 -20.38 14.78
C SER A 108 -6.73 -20.00 14.98
N ASN A 109 -7.07 -18.72 14.84
CA ASN A 109 -8.41 -18.19 15.10
C ASN A 109 -9.11 -17.63 13.86
N GLU A 110 -8.39 -17.45 12.76
CA GLU A 110 -8.91 -16.81 11.56
C GLU A 110 -8.35 -17.49 10.32
N THR A 111 -9.15 -17.65 9.27
CA THR A 111 -8.66 -18.18 8.00
C THR A 111 -7.83 -17.12 7.27
N ILE A 112 -6.97 -17.59 6.35
CA ILE A 112 -6.19 -16.68 5.49
C ILE A 112 -7.13 -15.82 4.65
N ASP A 113 -8.23 -16.38 4.14
CA ASP A 113 -9.19 -15.64 3.33
C ASP A 113 -9.84 -14.50 4.12
N ASP A 114 -10.25 -14.77 5.36
CA ASP A 114 -10.83 -13.74 6.23
C ASP A 114 -9.81 -12.66 6.57
N PHE A 115 -8.58 -13.07 6.82
CA PHE A 115 -7.47 -12.16 7.09
C PHE A 115 -7.21 -11.23 5.90
N MET A 116 -7.11 -11.79 4.69
CA MET A 116 -6.89 -11.01 3.47
C MET A 116 -8.04 -10.06 3.20
N ASN A 117 -9.28 -10.50 3.46
CA ASN A 117 -10.46 -9.64 3.31
C ASN A 117 -10.41 -8.44 4.27
N ARG A 118 -9.94 -8.64 5.50
CA ARG A 118 -9.79 -7.55 6.47
C ARG A 118 -8.76 -6.53 6.01
N ILE A 119 -7.65 -7.00 5.46
CA ILE A 119 -6.60 -6.10 4.93
C ILE A 119 -7.16 -5.29 3.75
N ASP A 120 -7.85 -5.96 2.84
CA ASP A 120 -8.45 -5.32 1.68
C ASP A 120 -9.45 -4.26 2.09
N GLU A 121 -10.28 -4.54 3.08
CA GLU A 121 -11.25 -3.59 3.60
C GLU A 121 -10.57 -2.35 4.19
N GLN A 122 -9.48 -2.52 4.92
CA GLN A 122 -8.70 -1.42 5.47
C GLN A 122 -8.09 -0.56 4.36
N MET A 123 -7.56 -1.20 3.32
CA MET A 123 -7.02 -0.50 2.16
C MET A 123 -8.12 0.30 1.45
N TYR A 124 -9.29 -0.29 1.31
CA TYR A 124 -10.44 0.36 0.68
C TYR A 124 -10.87 1.61 1.46
N GLN A 125 -10.86 1.55 2.81
CA GLN A 125 -11.17 2.70 3.65
C GLN A 125 -10.17 3.83 3.42
N ASP A 126 -8.89 3.50 3.32
CA ASP A 126 -7.85 4.49 3.03
C ASP A 126 -8.03 5.09 1.63
N LYS A 127 -8.41 4.27 0.66
CA LYS A 127 -8.69 4.70 -0.71
C LYS A 127 -9.88 5.67 -0.75
N MET A 128 -10.92 5.40 0.01
CA MET A 128 -12.09 6.28 0.10
C MET A 128 -11.70 7.65 0.66
N LYS A 129 -10.84 7.69 1.65
CA LYS A 129 -10.32 8.96 2.20
C LYS A 129 -9.57 9.76 1.13
N TYR A 130 -8.78 9.09 0.31
CA TYR A 130 -8.05 9.74 -0.77
C TYR A 130 -9.01 10.37 -1.79
N TYR A 131 -10.00 9.62 -2.27
CA TYR A 131 -10.95 10.11 -3.26
C TYR A 131 -11.83 11.21 -2.70
N GLU A 132 -12.29 11.09 -1.48
CA GLU A 132 -13.07 12.13 -0.81
C GLU A 132 -12.30 13.45 -0.73
N HIS A 133 -11.04 13.39 -0.33
CA HIS A 133 -10.18 14.58 -0.25
C HIS A 133 -9.97 15.23 -1.62
N ASN A 134 -9.73 14.45 -2.66
CA ASN A 134 -9.51 14.97 -4.00
C ASN A 134 -10.79 15.54 -4.63
N ASP A 135 -11.94 14.90 -4.38
CA ASP A 135 -13.23 15.42 -4.86
C ASP A 135 -13.53 16.79 -4.23
N ARG A 136 -13.23 16.97 -2.95
CA ARG A 136 -13.37 18.26 -2.27
C ARG A 136 -12.48 19.32 -2.92
N ARG A 137 -11.27 18.97 -3.32
CA ARG A 137 -10.36 19.87 -4.02
C ARG A 137 -10.92 20.26 -5.39
N LYS A 138 -11.53 19.32 -6.11
CA LYS A 138 -12.11 19.57 -7.43
C LYS A 138 -13.33 20.48 -7.36
N SER A 139 -14.09 20.45 -6.28
CA SER A 139 -15.29 21.27 -6.11
C SER A 139 -14.99 22.70 -5.67
N LYS A 140 -13.74 23.02 -5.46
CA LYS A 140 -13.30 24.40 -5.20
C LYS A 140 -12.80 25.03 -6.51
#